data_cfb43c0b9b56ca7722fc100e3c1e65b1
#
_entry.id   cfb43c0b9b56ca7722fc100e3c1e65b1
#
_cell.length_a   1.000
_cell.length_b   1.000
_cell.length_c   1.000
_cell.angle_alpha   90.00
_cell.angle_beta   90.00
_cell.angle_gamma   90.00
#
_symmetry.space_group_name_H-M   'P 1'
#
loop_
_entity.id
_entity.type
_entity.pdbx_description
1 polymer ?
#
loop_
_entity_poly.entity_id
_entity_poly.type
_entity_poly.pdbx_seq_one_letter_code
_entity_poly.pdbx_strand_id
1 'polypeptide(L)'
;MAATLTQERFSGPEWIFERKFDGIRLLAFKQGDDVRLFSRNHLLQHYPAVAEAIAALPQRDLILDGEATWRGEGAAGYYVFDLLWLDGRDVMSLPLDQRRTLLADLPLRPPLQRVPTLDDPKPWERACREGWEGVIAKRRDSRYEHRRSPHWLKMKCEASQEFVVGGFTDPQGGRVGLGALLVGYFESDDFVFAGKVGTGFDTRLLLNLRARLDAMEIEKTPFTRATGLPRLRAHWVRPEIVVQVSFIEWTVHGKLRHSRLIGIRTDKSPRDVVRETRNSELL
;
A
#
# COMPACT_ATOMS: atom_id res chain seq x y z
N MET A 1 4.76 -5.43 12.50
CA MET A 1 3.51 -6.23 12.66
C MET A 1 2.59 -6.02 11.46
N ALA A 2 1.94 -7.06 10.92
CA ALA A 2 1.04 -6.92 9.76
C ALA A 2 -0.42 -7.09 10.21
N ALA A 3 -1.32 -6.24 9.68
CA ALA A 3 -2.75 -6.30 9.99
C ALA A 3 -3.46 -7.45 9.23
N THR A 4 -4.42 -8.10 9.89
CA THR A 4 -5.30 -9.11 9.31
C THR A 4 -6.54 -8.44 8.69
N LEU A 5 -6.97 -8.90 7.53
CA LEU A 5 -8.21 -8.41 6.91
C LEU A 5 -9.42 -8.95 7.69
N THR A 6 -10.37 -8.07 8.01
CA THR A 6 -11.66 -8.45 8.59
C THR A 6 -12.82 -7.86 7.81
N GLN A 7 -13.94 -8.57 7.78
CA GLN A 7 -15.22 -8.10 7.27
C GLN A 7 -16.12 -7.57 8.40
N GLU A 8 -15.78 -7.89 9.65
CA GLU A 8 -16.51 -7.38 10.80
C GLU A 8 -16.34 -5.87 10.91
N ARG A 9 -17.41 -5.19 11.26
CA ARG A 9 -17.47 -3.75 11.51
C ARG A 9 -17.82 -3.55 12.97
N PHE A 10 -16.87 -3.08 13.74
CA PHE A 10 -16.98 -2.91 15.19
C PHE A 10 -16.33 -1.61 15.63
N SER A 11 -16.63 -1.23 16.85
CA SER A 11 -15.91 -0.23 17.64
C SER A 11 -15.86 -0.76 19.07
N GLY A 12 -14.94 -0.24 19.88
CA GLY A 12 -14.80 -0.65 21.27
C GLY A 12 -13.63 0.04 21.95
N PRO A 13 -13.69 0.26 23.27
CA PRO A 13 -12.68 1.00 24.02
C PRO A 13 -11.32 0.28 24.07
N GLU A 14 -11.31 -1.03 23.86
CA GLU A 14 -10.08 -1.85 23.83
C GLU A 14 -9.30 -1.71 22.51
N TRP A 15 -9.86 -0.98 21.53
CA TRP A 15 -9.25 -0.76 20.22
C TRP A 15 -8.90 0.71 20.00
N ILE A 16 -7.81 0.93 19.27
CA ILE A 16 -7.48 2.21 18.65
C ILE A 16 -7.80 2.09 17.17
N PHE A 17 -8.53 3.05 16.62
CA PHE A 17 -8.83 3.13 15.20
C PHE A 17 -7.99 4.22 14.55
N GLU A 18 -7.37 3.89 13.45
CA GLU A 18 -6.53 4.80 12.66
C GLU A 18 -6.97 4.78 11.21
N ARG A 19 -6.83 5.91 10.51
CA ARG A 19 -7.00 5.93 9.06
C ARG A 19 -6.03 4.95 8.42
N LYS A 20 -6.54 4.08 7.52
CA LYS A 20 -5.66 3.29 6.65
C LYS A 20 -5.19 4.18 5.51
N PHE A 21 -3.92 4.49 5.51
CA PHE A 21 -3.25 5.19 4.42
C PHE A 21 -2.95 4.21 3.28
N ASP A 22 -2.94 4.75 2.06
CA ASP A 22 -2.58 4.03 0.85
C ASP A 22 -1.21 4.53 0.39
N GLY A 23 -0.21 3.69 0.51
CA GLY A 23 1.18 4.06 0.28
C GLY A 23 2.13 2.88 0.31
N ILE A 24 3.38 3.15 0.62
CA ILE A 24 4.40 2.15 0.88
C ILE A 24 4.74 2.18 2.37
N ARG A 25 4.53 1.05 3.04
CA ARG A 25 4.96 0.91 4.43
C ARG A 25 6.47 0.90 4.53
N LEU A 26 7.00 1.75 5.39
CA LEU A 26 8.43 1.87 5.64
C LEU A 26 8.74 1.63 7.11
N LEU A 27 9.78 0.84 7.36
CA LEU A 27 10.53 0.84 8.60
C LEU A 27 11.70 1.79 8.43
N ALA A 28 11.75 2.83 9.25
CA ALA A 28 12.83 3.80 9.26
C ALA A 28 13.77 3.51 10.43
N PHE A 29 15.02 3.22 10.10
CA PHE A 29 16.09 2.98 11.05
C PHE A 29 16.97 4.22 11.10
N LYS A 30 17.14 4.81 12.29
CA LYS A 30 18.09 5.89 12.56
C LYS A 30 19.14 5.40 13.53
N GLN A 31 20.41 5.65 13.20
CA GLN A 31 21.54 5.45 14.08
C GLN A 31 22.50 6.65 13.94
N GLY A 32 22.50 7.54 14.93
CA GLY A 32 23.12 8.84 14.77
C GLY A 32 22.50 9.61 13.61
N ASP A 33 23.31 10.03 12.64
CA ASP A 33 22.85 10.75 11.43
C ASP A 33 22.50 9.80 10.26
N ASP A 34 22.87 8.50 10.35
CA ASP A 34 22.54 7.50 9.34
C ASP A 34 21.08 7.10 9.42
N VAL A 35 20.34 7.29 8.33
CA VAL A 35 18.92 6.91 8.21
C VAL A 35 18.73 6.01 7.01
N ARG A 36 18.16 4.83 7.25
CA ARG A 36 17.82 3.85 6.21
C ARG A 36 16.33 3.51 6.27
N LEU A 37 15.70 3.52 5.11
CA LEU A 37 14.27 3.24 4.96
C LEU A 37 14.10 1.91 4.24
N PHE A 38 13.39 0.98 4.84
CA PHE A 38 13.13 -0.33 4.24
C PHE A 38 11.63 -0.55 4.07
N SER A 39 11.25 -1.05 2.90
CA SER A 39 9.89 -1.55 2.68
C SER A 39 9.65 -2.83 3.47
N ARG A 40 8.38 -3.27 3.51
CA ARG A 40 7.97 -4.53 4.13
C ARG A 40 8.74 -5.75 3.62
N ASN A 41 9.18 -5.74 2.37
CA ASN A 41 9.94 -6.83 1.75
C ASN A 41 11.46 -6.64 1.88
N HIS A 42 11.90 -5.83 2.85
CA HIS A 42 13.31 -5.52 3.13
C HIS A 42 14.06 -4.84 1.98
N LEU A 43 13.34 -4.23 1.03
CA LEU A 43 13.95 -3.45 -0.06
C LEU A 43 14.25 -2.04 0.44
N LEU A 44 15.48 -1.58 0.22
CA LEU A 44 15.88 -0.21 0.51
C LEU A 44 15.06 0.76 -0.35
N GLN A 45 14.52 1.80 0.29
CA GLN A 45 13.68 2.80 -0.34
C GLN A 45 14.35 4.18 -0.26
N HIS A 46 14.14 5.00 -1.28
CA HIS A 46 14.77 6.30 -1.39
C HIS A 46 13.71 7.42 -1.27
N TYR A 47 13.63 8.02 -0.08
CA TYR A 47 12.79 9.17 0.26
C TYR A 47 13.63 10.22 0.98
N PRO A 48 14.43 11.04 0.25
CA PRO A 48 15.41 11.95 0.87
C PRO A 48 14.81 12.88 1.91
N ALA A 49 13.70 13.55 1.60
CA ALA A 49 13.06 14.48 2.54
C ALA A 49 12.58 13.79 3.84
N VAL A 50 12.16 12.53 3.76
CA VAL A 50 11.79 11.74 4.94
C VAL A 50 13.03 11.38 5.75
N ALA A 51 14.09 10.93 5.08
CA ALA A 51 15.34 10.55 5.74
C ALA A 51 15.99 11.75 6.43
N GLU A 52 16.06 12.91 5.78
CA GLU A 52 16.57 14.17 6.35
C GLU A 52 15.77 14.60 7.57
N ALA A 53 14.42 14.53 7.50
CA ALA A 53 13.57 14.90 8.62
C ALA A 53 13.71 13.94 9.82
N ILE A 54 13.97 12.64 9.58
CA ILE A 54 14.26 11.66 10.63
C ILE A 54 15.66 11.89 11.21
N ALA A 55 16.66 12.19 10.38
CA ALA A 55 18.02 12.51 10.82
C ALA A 55 18.04 13.72 11.77
N ALA A 56 17.18 14.71 11.50
CA ALA A 56 17.05 15.93 12.31
C ALA A 56 16.36 15.72 13.68
N LEU A 57 15.78 14.54 13.95
CA LEU A 57 15.22 14.25 15.28
C LEU A 57 16.34 14.16 16.33
N PRO A 58 16.11 14.68 17.55
CA PRO A 58 17.14 14.73 18.59
C PRO A 58 17.53 13.35 19.16
N GLN A 59 16.67 12.35 18.99
CA GLN A 59 16.95 10.98 19.42
C GLN A 59 18.10 10.40 18.62
N ARG A 60 19.02 9.74 19.30
CA ARG A 60 20.20 9.14 18.67
C ARG A 60 19.82 7.90 17.83
N ASP A 61 19.03 7.03 18.40
CA ASP A 61 18.71 5.74 17.80
C ASP A 61 17.18 5.53 17.81
N LEU A 62 16.59 5.36 16.62
CA LEU A 62 15.14 5.16 16.44
C LEU A 62 14.84 4.05 15.45
N ILE A 63 13.74 3.33 15.69
CA ILE A 63 13.06 2.56 14.65
C ILE A 63 11.58 2.97 14.65
N LEU A 64 11.16 3.60 13.55
CA LEU A 64 9.79 4.04 13.32
C LEU A 64 9.11 3.13 12.29
N ASP A 65 7.83 2.86 12.51
CA ASP A 65 6.98 2.15 11.54
C ASP A 65 5.89 3.10 11.05
N GLY A 66 5.79 3.26 9.74
CA GLY A 66 4.88 4.24 9.15
C GLY A 66 4.55 3.92 7.69
N GLU A 67 3.70 4.75 7.10
CA GLU A 67 3.29 4.67 5.70
C GLU A 67 3.77 5.91 4.97
N ALA A 68 4.57 5.75 3.91
CA ALA A 68 4.90 6.83 2.98
C ALA A 68 3.80 6.91 1.91
N THR A 69 3.17 8.07 1.78
CA THR A 69 2.10 8.26 0.80
C THR A 69 2.58 9.02 -0.42
N TRP A 70 1.99 8.71 -1.58
CA TRP A 70 2.23 9.47 -2.79
C TRP A 70 1.44 10.79 -2.76
N ARG A 71 2.14 11.90 -2.88
CA ARG A 71 1.56 13.19 -3.24
C ARG A 71 2.41 13.81 -4.34
N GLY A 72 2.02 13.60 -5.59
CA GLY A 72 2.66 14.24 -6.73
C GLY A 72 4.18 14.01 -6.81
N GLU A 73 4.91 14.90 -7.52
CA GLU A 73 6.37 14.86 -7.54
C GLU A 73 6.94 15.38 -6.23
N GLY A 74 7.62 14.52 -5.51
CA GLY A 74 8.67 14.89 -4.57
C GLY A 74 8.30 15.05 -3.10
N ALA A 75 7.05 15.08 -2.67
CA ALA A 75 6.70 15.27 -1.26
C ALA A 75 5.86 14.12 -0.70
N ALA A 76 6.47 12.96 -0.52
CA ALA A 76 5.86 11.88 0.24
C ALA A 76 5.73 12.32 1.71
N GLY A 77 4.50 12.32 2.25
CA GLY A 77 4.31 12.39 3.70
C GLY A 77 4.62 11.03 4.32
N TYR A 78 5.32 10.99 5.43
CA TYR A 78 5.55 9.76 6.19
C TYR A 78 4.67 9.77 7.45
N TYR A 79 3.66 8.93 7.44
CA TYR A 79 2.66 8.81 8.52
C TYR A 79 3.08 7.72 9.50
N VAL A 80 3.68 8.14 10.61
CA VAL A 80 4.22 7.26 11.64
C VAL A 80 3.09 6.77 12.53
N PHE A 81 2.95 5.47 12.67
CA PHE A 81 1.90 4.84 13.47
C PHE A 81 2.42 3.92 14.57
N ASP A 82 3.72 3.65 14.64
CA ASP A 82 4.33 2.91 15.75
C ASP A 82 5.80 3.28 15.95
N LEU A 83 6.30 3.05 17.16
CA LEU A 83 7.68 3.21 17.58
C LEU A 83 8.18 1.86 18.13
N LEU A 84 9.32 1.37 17.63
CA LEU A 84 9.82 0.04 17.93
C LEU A 84 11.11 0.06 18.74
N TRP A 85 11.90 1.12 18.59
CA TRP A 85 13.17 1.32 19.28
C TRP A 85 13.37 2.78 19.60
N LEU A 86 13.88 3.08 20.79
CA LEU A 86 14.13 4.45 21.27
C LEU A 86 15.39 4.48 22.13
N ASP A 87 16.47 5.12 21.61
CA ASP A 87 17.71 5.43 22.33
C ASP A 87 18.25 4.24 23.16
N GLY A 88 18.54 3.13 22.48
CA GLY A 88 19.09 1.91 23.09
C GLY A 88 18.05 0.98 23.72
N ARG A 89 16.75 1.34 23.72
CA ARG A 89 15.68 0.56 24.32
C ARG A 89 14.76 -0.07 23.28
N ASP A 90 14.59 -1.39 23.33
CA ASP A 90 13.52 -2.10 22.65
C ASP A 90 12.18 -1.80 23.32
N VAL A 91 11.24 -1.21 22.58
CA VAL A 91 9.90 -0.90 23.08
C VAL A 91 8.81 -1.79 22.48
N MET A 92 9.16 -2.76 21.63
CA MET A 92 8.21 -3.67 20.96
C MET A 92 7.43 -4.54 21.97
N SER A 93 8.05 -4.85 23.10
CA SER A 93 7.42 -5.63 24.19
C SER A 93 6.36 -4.85 24.99
N LEU A 94 6.34 -3.52 24.87
CA LEU A 94 5.36 -2.68 25.55
C LEU A 94 3.98 -2.78 24.88
N PRO A 95 2.89 -2.58 25.63
CA PRO A 95 1.56 -2.35 25.06
C PRO A 95 1.56 -1.20 24.06
N LEU A 96 0.68 -1.27 23.04
CA LEU A 96 0.56 -0.24 21.99
C LEU A 96 0.33 1.16 22.57
N ASP A 97 -0.54 1.29 23.60
CA ASP A 97 -0.79 2.59 24.23
C ASP A 97 0.48 3.24 24.79
N GLN A 98 1.37 2.44 25.41
CA GLN A 98 2.65 2.96 25.92
C GLN A 98 3.59 3.36 24.77
N ARG A 99 3.67 2.56 23.70
CA ARG A 99 4.48 2.91 22.53
C ARG A 99 3.97 4.20 21.85
N ARG A 100 2.64 4.38 21.80
CA ARG A 100 2.01 5.61 21.28
C ARG A 100 2.28 6.83 22.14
N THR A 101 2.34 6.69 23.46
CA THR A 101 2.75 7.76 24.37
C THR A 101 4.19 8.18 24.07
N LEU A 102 5.12 7.23 23.98
CA LEU A 102 6.50 7.52 23.61
C LEU A 102 6.61 8.17 22.21
N LEU A 103 5.82 7.70 21.24
CA LEU A 103 5.76 8.31 19.92
C LEU A 103 5.19 9.73 19.95
N ALA A 104 4.26 10.02 20.89
CA ALA A 104 3.68 11.35 21.05
C ALA A 104 4.72 12.38 21.51
N ASP A 105 5.73 11.98 22.25
CA ASP A 105 6.79 12.84 22.77
C ASP A 105 7.85 13.19 21.70
N LEU A 106 7.87 12.50 20.56
CA LEU A 106 8.80 12.81 19.48
C LEU A 106 8.40 14.11 18.76
N PRO A 107 9.34 15.04 18.50
CA PRO A 107 9.04 16.33 17.86
C PRO A 107 8.91 16.19 16.34
N LEU A 108 7.98 15.35 15.88
CA LEU A 108 7.75 15.11 14.46
C LEU A 108 7.26 16.40 13.77
N ARG A 109 7.88 16.74 12.63
CA ARG A 109 7.50 17.87 11.77
C ARG A 109 7.38 17.39 10.33
N PRO A 110 6.57 18.06 9.49
CA PRO A 110 6.46 17.69 8.08
C PRO A 110 7.85 17.55 7.43
N PRO A 111 8.04 16.48 6.61
CA PRO A 111 7.05 15.54 6.08
C PRO A 111 6.62 14.42 7.04
N LEU A 112 7.16 14.36 8.27
CA LEU A 112 6.81 13.36 9.27
C LEU A 112 5.53 13.79 10.01
N GLN A 113 4.57 12.89 10.13
CA GLN A 113 3.30 13.11 10.82
C GLN A 113 2.93 11.87 11.62
N ARG A 114 2.41 12.06 12.84
CA ARG A 114 1.79 10.96 13.59
C ARG A 114 0.43 10.64 13.01
N VAL A 115 0.10 9.36 12.94
CA VAL A 115 -1.26 8.93 12.61
C VAL A 115 -2.16 9.21 13.81
N PRO A 116 -3.19 10.06 13.67
CA PRO A 116 -4.12 10.35 14.75
C PRO A 116 -5.04 9.17 15.02
N THR A 117 -5.45 9.02 16.29
CA THR A 117 -6.57 8.15 16.65
C THR A 117 -7.87 8.74 16.12
N LEU A 118 -8.72 7.91 15.54
CA LEU A 118 -10.06 8.29 15.17
C LEU A 118 -10.96 8.14 16.40
N ASP A 119 -11.42 9.28 16.92
CA ASP A 119 -12.45 9.33 17.94
C ASP A 119 -13.81 9.41 17.23
N ASP A 120 -14.37 8.28 16.89
CA ASP A 120 -15.62 8.15 16.18
C ASP A 120 -16.32 6.82 16.60
N PRO A 121 -17.59 6.84 16.96
CA PRO A 121 -18.33 5.63 17.31
C PRO A 121 -18.45 4.63 16.14
N LYS A 122 -18.30 5.12 14.90
CA LYS A 122 -18.39 4.35 13.67
C LYS A 122 -17.21 4.62 12.74
N PRO A 123 -15.98 4.28 13.13
CA PRO A 123 -14.77 4.69 12.44
C PRO A 123 -14.70 4.20 10.99
N TRP A 124 -15.26 3.01 10.70
CA TRP A 124 -15.30 2.47 9.35
C TRP A 124 -16.29 3.24 8.45
N GLU A 125 -17.52 3.56 8.94
CA GLU A 125 -18.50 4.34 8.17
C GLU A 125 -17.93 5.72 7.85
N ARG A 126 -17.24 6.36 8.81
CA ARG A 126 -16.55 7.62 8.59
C ARG A 126 -15.50 7.50 7.50
N ALA A 127 -14.64 6.48 7.55
CA ALA A 127 -13.59 6.26 6.56
C ALA A 127 -14.16 6.14 5.14
N CYS A 128 -15.24 5.36 4.98
CA CYS A 128 -15.86 5.17 3.66
C CYS A 128 -16.54 6.45 3.16
N ARG A 129 -17.21 7.20 4.03
CA ARG A 129 -17.81 8.49 3.69
C ARG A 129 -16.79 9.55 3.27
N GLU A 130 -15.61 9.55 3.90
CA GLU A 130 -14.50 10.45 3.58
C GLU A 130 -13.63 9.95 2.41
N GLY A 131 -13.98 8.82 1.77
CA GLY A 131 -13.25 8.27 0.63
C GLY A 131 -11.87 7.72 0.99
N TRP A 132 -11.64 7.30 2.24
CA TRP A 132 -10.40 6.64 2.65
C TRP A 132 -10.40 5.17 2.21
N GLU A 133 -9.20 4.56 2.14
CA GLU A 133 -9.09 3.12 1.85
C GLU A 133 -9.79 2.26 2.91
N GLY A 134 -9.87 2.76 4.14
CA GLY A 134 -10.47 2.10 5.28
C GLY A 134 -9.85 2.54 6.60
N VAL A 135 -9.95 1.67 7.60
CA VAL A 135 -9.36 1.88 8.93
C VAL A 135 -8.51 0.68 9.35
N ILE A 136 -7.53 0.94 10.21
CA ILE A 136 -6.80 -0.07 10.97
C ILE A 136 -7.30 0.00 12.42
N ALA A 137 -7.85 -1.10 12.92
CA ALA A 137 -8.14 -1.29 14.33
C ALA A 137 -6.95 -1.99 14.99
N LYS A 138 -6.45 -1.45 16.10
CA LYS A 138 -5.29 -1.98 16.83
C LYS A 138 -5.67 -2.18 18.30
N ARG A 139 -5.41 -3.38 18.86
CA ARG A 139 -5.59 -3.64 20.27
C ARG A 139 -4.65 -2.77 21.11
N ARG A 140 -5.19 -2.04 22.09
CA ARG A 140 -4.43 -1.11 22.96
C ARG A 140 -3.33 -1.80 23.75
N ASP A 141 -3.60 -3.01 24.22
CA ASP A 141 -2.72 -3.85 25.03
C ASP A 141 -1.73 -4.68 24.20
N SER A 142 -1.77 -4.61 22.85
CA SER A 142 -0.97 -5.47 22.00
C SER A 142 0.52 -5.09 22.00
N ARG A 143 1.37 -6.12 22.09
CA ARG A 143 2.80 -6.00 21.79
C ARG A 143 3.00 -5.94 20.29
N TYR A 144 4.17 -5.47 19.86
CA TYR A 144 4.52 -5.51 18.45
C TYR A 144 5.07 -6.88 18.06
N GLU A 145 4.47 -7.53 17.06
CA GLU A 145 4.85 -8.86 16.60
C GLU A 145 5.41 -8.80 15.17
N HIS A 146 6.50 -9.53 14.90
CA HIS A 146 7.12 -9.58 13.57
C HIS A 146 6.38 -10.50 12.58
N ARG A 147 5.06 -10.58 12.72
CA ARG A 147 4.18 -11.42 11.92
C ARG A 147 2.84 -10.74 11.65
N ARG A 148 1.99 -11.38 10.86
CA ARG A 148 0.57 -11.03 10.79
C ARG A 148 -0.11 -11.38 12.11
N SER A 149 -0.91 -10.45 12.63
CA SER A 149 -1.51 -10.59 13.95
C SER A 149 -3.01 -10.26 13.92
N PRO A 150 -3.84 -10.97 14.69
CA PRO A 150 -5.24 -10.62 14.91
C PRO A 150 -5.41 -9.38 15.79
N HIS A 151 -4.36 -8.93 16.46
CA HIS A 151 -4.39 -7.71 17.27
C HIS A 151 -4.36 -6.42 16.45
N TRP A 152 -4.05 -6.51 15.14
CA TRP A 152 -4.22 -5.43 14.18
C TRP A 152 -5.14 -5.91 13.05
N LEU A 153 -6.27 -5.23 12.88
CA LEU A 153 -7.28 -5.59 11.90
C LEU A 153 -7.44 -4.46 10.88
N LYS A 154 -7.48 -4.80 9.60
CA LYS A 154 -7.76 -3.84 8.52
C LYS A 154 -9.20 -4.01 8.04
N MET A 155 -9.98 -2.93 8.10
CA MET A 155 -11.34 -2.82 7.56
C MET A 155 -11.29 -1.93 6.33
N LYS A 156 -11.38 -2.52 5.14
CA LYS A 156 -11.33 -1.77 3.87
C LYS A 156 -12.73 -1.29 3.47
N CYS A 157 -12.83 -0.08 2.90
CA CYS A 157 -14.06 0.44 2.31
C CYS A 157 -14.30 -0.16 0.92
N GLU A 158 -13.23 -0.20 0.11
CA GLU A 158 -13.22 -0.87 -1.20
C GLU A 158 -12.20 -2.00 -1.18
N ALA A 159 -12.38 -2.98 -2.06
CA ALA A 159 -11.34 -3.97 -2.28
C ALA A 159 -10.15 -3.27 -2.96
N SER A 160 -8.95 -3.53 -2.49
CA SER A 160 -7.72 -3.05 -3.13
C SER A 160 -6.62 -4.07 -2.94
N GLN A 161 -5.90 -4.35 -4.01
CA GLN A 161 -4.71 -5.20 -3.97
C GLN A 161 -3.70 -4.80 -5.04
N GLU A 162 -2.50 -5.36 -4.96
CA GLU A 162 -1.48 -5.20 -5.97
C GLU A 162 -1.77 -6.10 -7.18
N PHE A 163 -1.38 -5.59 -8.37
CA PHE A 163 -1.39 -6.30 -9.63
C PHE A 163 -0.12 -6.02 -10.40
N VAL A 164 0.22 -6.93 -11.32
CA VAL A 164 1.34 -6.75 -12.25
C VAL A 164 0.80 -6.31 -13.61
N VAL A 165 1.45 -5.33 -14.22
CA VAL A 165 1.12 -4.88 -15.56
C VAL A 165 1.69 -5.86 -16.58
N GLY A 166 0.82 -6.42 -17.42
CA GLY A 166 1.21 -7.31 -18.52
C GLY A 166 0.96 -6.71 -19.90
N GLY A 167 0.34 -5.52 -19.95
CA GLY A 167 0.09 -4.83 -21.20
C GLY A 167 -0.71 -3.54 -21.02
N PHE A 168 -0.98 -2.86 -22.12
CA PHE A 168 -1.81 -1.67 -22.16
C PHE A 168 -2.54 -1.55 -23.50
N THR A 169 -3.55 -0.68 -23.55
CA THR A 169 -4.26 -0.34 -24.80
C THR A 169 -3.96 1.08 -25.22
N ASP A 170 -4.10 1.35 -26.53
CA ASP A 170 -4.01 2.71 -27.03
C ASP A 170 -5.15 3.59 -26.49
N PRO A 171 -4.91 4.89 -26.34
CA PRO A 171 -5.92 5.83 -25.91
C PRO A 171 -7.02 5.99 -26.97
N GLN A 172 -8.23 6.32 -26.54
CA GLN A 172 -9.36 6.64 -27.42
C GLN A 172 -9.80 8.09 -27.23
N GLY A 173 -10.26 8.71 -28.30
CA GLY A 173 -10.70 10.12 -28.30
C GLY A 173 -9.54 11.08 -28.00
N GLY A 174 -9.76 12.07 -27.17
CA GLY A 174 -8.77 13.08 -26.78
C GLY A 174 -7.81 12.69 -25.65
N ARG A 175 -7.84 11.43 -25.20
CA ARG A 175 -6.95 10.97 -24.14
C ARG A 175 -5.52 10.81 -24.62
N VAL A 176 -4.53 11.15 -23.79
CA VAL A 176 -3.10 11.02 -24.09
C VAL A 176 -2.48 9.77 -23.43
N GLY A 177 -1.33 9.35 -23.95
CA GLY A 177 -0.53 8.27 -23.35
C GLY A 177 -1.10 6.88 -23.60
N LEU A 178 -1.88 6.36 -22.70
CA LEU A 178 -2.49 5.02 -22.78
C LEU A 178 -3.99 5.03 -22.46
N GLY A 179 -4.70 4.04 -23.00
CA GLY A 179 -6.14 3.86 -22.74
C GLY A 179 -6.41 3.20 -21.38
N ALA A 180 -5.88 2.01 -21.20
CA ALA A 180 -5.99 1.26 -19.95
C ALA A 180 -4.77 0.36 -19.77
N LEU A 181 -4.39 0.07 -18.54
CA LEU A 181 -3.47 -1.01 -18.18
C LEU A 181 -4.21 -2.35 -18.22
N LEU A 182 -3.53 -3.38 -18.69
CA LEU A 182 -3.95 -4.77 -18.61
C LEU A 182 -3.17 -5.41 -17.48
N VAL A 183 -3.87 -5.82 -16.43
CA VAL A 183 -3.23 -6.23 -15.17
C VAL A 183 -3.58 -7.67 -14.79
N GLY A 184 -2.68 -8.30 -14.05
CA GLY A 184 -2.82 -9.65 -13.57
C GLY A 184 -2.10 -9.91 -12.26
N TYR A 185 -2.16 -11.16 -11.83
CA TYR A 185 -1.50 -11.67 -10.63
C TYR A 185 -0.90 -13.05 -10.91
N PHE A 186 0.03 -13.50 -10.09
CA PHE A 186 0.59 -14.84 -10.19
C PHE A 186 -0.19 -15.84 -9.35
N GLU A 187 -0.40 -17.01 -9.91
CA GLU A 187 -0.94 -18.20 -9.25
C GLU A 187 0.00 -19.36 -9.57
N SER A 188 0.88 -19.67 -8.65
CA SER A 188 2.06 -20.51 -8.93
C SER A 188 2.89 -19.88 -10.07
N ASP A 189 3.12 -20.60 -11.15
CA ASP A 189 3.86 -20.12 -12.34
C ASP A 189 2.98 -19.40 -13.36
N ASP A 190 1.66 -19.45 -13.20
CA ASP A 190 0.72 -18.83 -14.11
C ASP A 190 0.57 -17.34 -13.87
N PHE A 191 0.70 -16.55 -14.93
CA PHE A 191 0.34 -15.13 -14.91
C PHE A 191 -1.10 -14.98 -15.41
N VAL A 192 -2.02 -14.71 -14.46
CA VAL A 192 -3.46 -14.72 -14.69
C VAL A 192 -3.97 -13.32 -14.97
N PHE A 193 -4.65 -13.11 -16.08
CA PHE A 193 -5.28 -11.81 -16.42
C PHE A 193 -6.44 -11.52 -15.48
N ALA A 194 -6.37 -10.39 -14.77
CA ALA A 194 -7.37 -9.94 -13.81
C ALA A 194 -8.34 -8.88 -14.36
N GLY A 195 -7.90 -8.04 -15.31
CA GLY A 195 -8.78 -7.02 -15.87
C GLY A 195 -8.06 -5.80 -16.45
N LYS A 196 -8.86 -4.78 -16.78
CA LYS A 196 -8.40 -3.49 -17.32
C LYS A 196 -8.52 -2.41 -16.25
N VAL A 197 -7.51 -1.55 -16.14
CA VAL A 197 -7.53 -0.37 -15.29
C VAL A 197 -7.43 0.86 -16.16
N GLY A 198 -8.55 1.58 -16.34
CA GLY A 198 -8.67 2.72 -17.23
C GLY A 198 -8.79 4.07 -16.52
N THR A 199 -8.88 4.11 -15.19
CA THR A 199 -9.08 5.33 -14.40
C THR A 199 -8.06 5.43 -13.26
N GLY A 200 -7.95 6.60 -12.62
CA GLY A 200 -6.97 6.85 -11.55
C GLY A 200 -5.64 7.41 -12.03
N PHE A 201 -5.57 7.89 -13.27
CA PHE A 201 -4.38 8.49 -13.85
C PHE A 201 -4.57 9.99 -14.02
N ASP A 202 -3.55 10.78 -13.73
CA ASP A 202 -3.40 12.12 -14.27
C ASP A 202 -2.61 12.09 -15.59
N THR A 203 -2.60 13.21 -16.30
CA THR A 203 -1.93 13.34 -17.62
C THR A 203 -0.45 13.01 -17.55
N ARG A 204 0.23 13.47 -16.52
CA ARG A 204 1.67 13.25 -16.34
C ARG A 204 2.00 11.78 -16.11
N LEU A 205 1.23 11.12 -15.24
CA LEU A 205 1.38 9.69 -14.96
C LEU A 205 1.12 8.86 -16.23
N LEU A 206 0.10 9.24 -17.05
CA LEU A 206 -0.18 8.58 -18.33
C LEU A 206 1.01 8.63 -19.29
N LEU A 207 1.64 9.80 -19.44
CA LEU A 207 2.79 9.99 -20.33
C LEU A 207 4.04 9.26 -19.82
N ASN A 208 4.30 9.35 -18.50
CA ASN A 208 5.43 8.64 -17.89
C ASN A 208 5.28 7.13 -17.99
N LEU A 209 4.09 6.59 -17.67
CA LEU A 209 3.83 5.16 -17.80
C LEU A 209 3.94 4.71 -19.26
N ARG A 210 3.44 5.47 -20.22
CA ARG A 210 3.55 5.14 -21.64
C ARG A 210 5.02 4.98 -22.02
N ALA A 211 5.87 5.94 -21.74
CA ALA A 211 7.29 5.88 -22.07
C ALA A 211 7.99 4.66 -21.43
N ARG A 212 7.65 4.35 -20.16
CA ARG A 212 8.22 3.18 -19.48
C ARG A 212 7.74 1.86 -20.09
N LEU A 213 6.46 1.76 -20.43
CA LEU A 213 5.85 0.55 -20.97
C LEU A 213 6.32 0.28 -22.41
N ASP A 214 6.50 1.32 -23.24
CA ASP A 214 7.05 1.20 -24.59
C ASP A 214 8.46 0.59 -24.57
N ALA A 215 9.30 0.95 -23.60
CA ALA A 215 10.64 0.37 -23.42
C ALA A 215 10.64 -1.11 -22.97
N MET A 216 9.48 -1.62 -22.55
CA MET A 216 9.30 -2.99 -22.04
C MET A 216 8.44 -3.84 -22.98
N GLU A 217 8.09 -3.34 -24.16
CA GLU A 217 7.19 -4.02 -25.09
C GLU A 217 7.77 -5.36 -25.56
N ILE A 218 6.89 -6.34 -25.72
CA ILE A 218 7.17 -7.69 -26.19
C ILE A 218 6.12 -8.12 -27.21
N GLU A 219 6.46 -9.05 -28.10
CA GLU A 219 5.57 -9.47 -29.18
C GLU A 219 4.37 -10.30 -28.71
N LYS A 220 4.57 -11.14 -27.69
CA LYS A 220 3.56 -12.09 -27.22
C LYS A 220 3.00 -11.70 -25.87
N THR A 221 1.72 -12.02 -25.66
CA THR A 221 1.10 -11.84 -24.34
C THR A 221 1.87 -12.58 -23.24
N PRO A 222 2.19 -11.91 -22.12
CA PRO A 222 2.79 -12.58 -20.98
C PRO A 222 1.78 -13.38 -20.15
N PHE A 223 0.48 -13.14 -20.33
CA PHE A 223 -0.56 -13.87 -19.60
C PHE A 223 -0.66 -15.30 -20.06
N THR A 224 -0.41 -16.25 -19.15
CA THR A 224 -0.57 -17.70 -19.40
C THR A 224 -2.03 -18.11 -19.30
N ARG A 225 -2.81 -17.44 -18.41
CA ARG A 225 -4.27 -17.57 -18.34
C ARG A 225 -4.92 -16.26 -18.77
N ALA A 226 -5.34 -16.23 -20.02
CA ALA A 226 -5.72 -15.01 -20.75
C ALA A 226 -7.24 -14.83 -20.95
N THR A 227 -8.09 -15.62 -20.28
CA THR A 227 -9.55 -15.53 -20.43
C THR A 227 -10.05 -14.11 -20.20
N GLY A 228 -10.82 -13.57 -21.14
CA GLY A 228 -11.41 -12.23 -21.06
C GLY A 228 -10.48 -11.11 -21.46
N LEU A 229 -9.35 -11.37 -22.13
CA LEU A 229 -8.54 -10.33 -22.76
C LEU A 229 -9.38 -9.50 -23.72
N PRO A 230 -9.11 -8.18 -23.82
CA PRO A 230 -9.82 -7.33 -24.74
C PRO A 230 -9.54 -7.73 -26.20
N ARG A 231 -10.57 -7.65 -27.04
CA ARG A 231 -10.44 -7.88 -28.48
C ARG A 231 -9.74 -6.72 -29.22
N LEU A 232 -9.50 -5.61 -28.55
CA LEU A 232 -8.78 -4.44 -29.07
C LEU A 232 -7.28 -4.73 -29.16
N ARG A 233 -6.59 -4.03 -30.07
CA ARG A 233 -5.14 -4.09 -30.16
C ARG A 233 -4.54 -3.71 -28.81
N ALA A 234 -3.75 -4.62 -28.25
CA ALA A 234 -3.04 -4.45 -27.01
C ALA A 234 -1.54 -4.48 -27.26
N HIS A 235 -0.81 -3.68 -26.51
CA HIS A 235 0.64 -3.70 -26.42
C HIS A 235 1.00 -4.56 -25.21
N TRP A 236 1.80 -5.59 -25.42
CA TRP A 236 2.23 -6.51 -24.36
C TRP A 236 3.57 -6.06 -23.81
N VAL A 237 3.76 -6.19 -22.50
CA VAL A 237 5.00 -5.77 -21.85
C VAL A 237 5.52 -6.84 -20.92
N ARG A 238 6.83 -6.81 -20.63
CA ARG A 238 7.41 -7.64 -19.59
C ARG A 238 6.72 -7.34 -18.24
N PRO A 239 6.30 -8.37 -17.49
CA PRO A 239 5.52 -8.20 -16.25
C PRO A 239 6.44 -7.79 -15.07
N GLU A 240 6.94 -6.56 -15.10
CA GLU A 240 7.90 -6.03 -14.13
C GLU A 240 7.34 -4.88 -13.28
N ILE A 241 6.25 -4.21 -13.73
CA ILE A 241 5.66 -3.09 -13.01
C ILE A 241 4.52 -3.60 -12.12
N VAL A 242 4.63 -3.34 -10.81
CA VAL A 242 3.58 -3.59 -9.84
C VAL A 242 2.78 -2.33 -9.59
N VAL A 243 1.46 -2.45 -9.58
CA VAL A 243 0.52 -1.35 -9.35
C VAL A 243 -0.47 -1.70 -8.25
N GLN A 244 -0.84 -0.71 -7.45
CA GLN A 244 -1.96 -0.80 -6.50
C GLN A 244 -3.24 -0.39 -7.22
N VAL A 245 -4.28 -1.23 -7.13
CA VAL A 245 -5.57 -1.01 -7.78
C VAL A 245 -6.70 -1.17 -6.78
N SER A 246 -7.60 -0.18 -6.68
CA SER A 246 -8.88 -0.35 -6.00
C SER A 246 -9.93 -0.85 -6.99
N PHE A 247 -10.90 -1.61 -6.48
CA PHE A 247 -12.01 -2.16 -7.25
C PHE A 247 -13.18 -2.49 -6.33
N ILE A 248 -14.39 -2.55 -6.86
CA ILE A 248 -15.58 -2.85 -6.05
C ILE A 248 -15.59 -4.32 -5.64
N GLU A 249 -15.42 -5.22 -6.63
CA GLU A 249 -15.49 -6.66 -6.39
C GLU A 249 -14.80 -7.47 -7.49
N TRP A 250 -14.51 -8.73 -7.20
CA TRP A 250 -14.21 -9.71 -8.20
C TRP A 250 -15.50 -10.26 -8.81
N THR A 251 -15.60 -10.24 -10.14
CA THR A 251 -16.71 -10.91 -10.83
C THR A 251 -16.63 -12.43 -10.68
N VAL A 252 -17.70 -13.15 -10.98
CA VAL A 252 -17.76 -14.61 -11.00
C VAL A 252 -16.73 -15.23 -11.97
N HIS A 253 -16.28 -14.47 -12.96
CA HIS A 253 -15.26 -14.88 -13.91
C HIS A 253 -13.84 -14.48 -13.48
N GLY A 254 -13.63 -14.05 -12.22
CA GLY A 254 -12.32 -13.65 -11.70
C GLY A 254 -11.78 -12.38 -12.36
N LYS A 255 -12.64 -11.42 -12.69
CA LYS A 255 -12.25 -10.11 -13.26
C LYS A 255 -12.58 -8.97 -12.30
N LEU A 256 -11.79 -7.89 -12.39
CA LEU A 256 -11.99 -6.68 -11.62
C LEU A 256 -13.20 -5.90 -12.14
N ARG A 257 -14.05 -5.43 -11.24
CA ARG A 257 -15.16 -4.55 -11.53
C ARG A 257 -14.90 -3.14 -10.99
N HIS A 258 -15.07 -2.12 -11.84
CA HIS A 258 -14.86 -0.70 -11.51
C HIS A 258 -13.44 -0.44 -10.92
N SER A 259 -12.43 -0.96 -11.62
CA SER A 259 -11.04 -0.82 -11.19
C SER A 259 -10.49 0.58 -11.43
N ARG A 260 -9.70 1.07 -10.47
CA ARG A 260 -9.02 2.36 -10.49
C ARG A 260 -7.59 2.20 -10.02
N LEU A 261 -6.64 2.82 -10.72
CA LEU A 261 -5.25 2.90 -10.28
C LEU A 261 -5.14 3.78 -9.03
N ILE A 262 -4.43 3.29 -8.03
CA ILE A 262 -4.05 4.05 -6.84
C ILE A 262 -2.62 4.54 -6.96
N GLY A 263 -1.69 3.69 -7.41
CA GLY A 263 -0.29 4.06 -7.55
C GLY A 263 0.58 2.92 -8.09
N ILE A 264 1.86 3.24 -8.30
CA ILE A 264 2.89 2.26 -8.69
C ILE A 264 3.62 1.81 -7.42
N ARG A 265 3.91 0.50 -7.32
CA ARG A 265 4.64 -0.09 -6.20
C ARG A 265 6.08 -0.34 -6.61
N THR A 266 7.02 0.06 -5.76
CA THR A 266 8.47 -0.18 -5.95
C THR A 266 9.06 -1.10 -4.88
N ASP A 267 8.24 -1.51 -3.93
CA ASP A 267 8.60 -2.24 -2.72
C ASP A 267 8.26 -3.74 -2.77
N LYS A 268 7.75 -4.22 -3.92
CA LYS A 268 7.30 -5.60 -4.07
C LYS A 268 7.79 -6.22 -5.37
N SER A 269 8.24 -7.46 -5.31
CA SER A 269 8.56 -8.24 -6.50
C SER A 269 7.27 -8.60 -7.26
N PRO A 270 7.24 -8.53 -8.61
CA PRO A 270 6.10 -8.96 -9.39
C PRO A 270 5.65 -10.40 -9.10
N ARG A 271 6.57 -11.31 -8.86
CA ARG A 271 6.29 -12.72 -8.54
C ARG A 271 5.56 -12.92 -7.21
N ASP A 272 5.67 -11.96 -6.29
CA ASP A 272 4.99 -12.01 -4.98
C ASP A 272 3.55 -11.47 -5.05
N VAL A 273 3.10 -11.01 -6.22
CA VAL A 273 1.76 -10.48 -6.43
C VAL A 273 0.80 -11.63 -6.72
N VAL A 274 0.08 -12.04 -5.70
CA VAL A 274 -0.92 -13.11 -5.75
C VAL A 274 -2.32 -12.55 -5.50
N ARG A 275 -3.35 -13.28 -5.91
CA ARG A 275 -4.73 -12.91 -5.57
C ARG A 275 -4.93 -12.98 -4.05
N GLU A 276 -5.37 -11.87 -3.46
CA GLU A 276 -5.80 -11.86 -2.05
C GLU A 276 -7.11 -12.65 -1.93
N THR A 277 -7.03 -13.87 -1.40
CA THR A 277 -8.22 -14.65 -1.05
C THR A 277 -8.81 -14.12 0.25
N ARG A 278 -10.14 -14.08 0.34
CA ARG A 278 -10.81 -13.87 1.62
C ARG A 278 -10.48 -15.10 2.49
N ASN A 279 -9.87 -14.90 3.64
CA ASN A 279 -9.73 -15.96 4.63
C ASN A 279 -11.14 -16.31 5.17
N SER A 280 -11.85 -17.16 4.46
CA SER A 280 -13.06 -17.85 4.94
C SER A 280 -12.75 -19.25 5.48
N GLU A 281 -11.48 -19.60 5.63
CA GLU A 281 -11.05 -20.91 6.14
C GLU A 281 -10.12 -20.77 7.35
N LEU A 282 -10.61 -20.19 8.42
CA LEU A 282 -10.12 -20.37 9.80
C LEU A 282 -11.30 -20.20 10.76
N LEU A 283 -12.22 -21.13 10.72
CA LEU A 283 -13.15 -21.49 11.80
C LEU A 283 -12.92 -22.94 12.17
#